data_b22fed0a118c6252cc7f410304c9cd51
#
_entry.id   b22fed0a118c6252cc7f410304c9cd51
#
_cell.length_a   1.000
_cell.length_b   1.000
_cell.length_c   1.000
_cell.angle_alpha   90.00
_cell.angle_beta   90.00
_cell.angle_gamma   90.00
#
_symmetry.space_group_name_H-M   'P 1'
#
loop_
_entity.id
_entity.type
_entity.pdbx_description
1 polymer ?
#
loop_
_entity_poly.entity_id
_entity_poly.type
_entity_poly.pdbx_seq_one_letter_code
_entity_poly.pdbx_strand_id
1 'polypeptide(L)'
;PTDPRQNMQVHALPSSFVHGSRSFRVCLVVLLTVNLACSGSLNLTPSDHATVLARQTIDAANPARPGPYQVRRLYYGSGTDKNRIEYRDSVSIVTESVDASKLVSLGSSGDERNEYWGFTPEEFPINGRVWYPEGSGPFPLVLIVHGNHNMKDFSDPGYGYLGELLASRGFVFSSVDMNFVNGSIRNENDGRGWLLLKHLDAWREFSESDSTPFSGRIDFERIALIGHSRGGEAVGHAAAFNRLKRYPDDASLEFDFGYGIRSIIAIAPVDGQYLPTGRLVPVENVNYMVFHGSHDGDVTSFHGLRLYHRLAFTDDEEYFKTAIYMYRANHGQWNTGWGNKDSGPRSGRILDLRGLIDPEDQREMGKIYVSA
;
A
#
# COMPACT_ATOMS: atom_id res chain seq x y z
N PRO A 1 -44.74 -23.67 62.40
CA PRO A 1 -44.08 -23.74 63.67
C PRO A 1 -42.66 -23.21 63.55
N THR A 2 -42.46 -22.20 64.42
CA THR A 2 -41.23 -21.70 65.03
C THR A 2 -40.18 -21.02 64.15
N ASP A 3 -40.36 -19.67 64.10
CA ASP A 3 -39.27 -18.69 64.22
C ASP A 3 -38.51 -18.91 65.55
N PRO A 4 -37.18 -18.70 65.60
CA PRO A 4 -36.76 -17.55 66.37
C PRO A 4 -35.55 -16.79 65.82
N ARG A 5 -35.69 -15.46 65.84
CA ARG A 5 -34.65 -14.44 65.91
C ARG A 5 -33.65 -14.73 67.02
N GLN A 6 -32.35 -14.58 66.72
CA GLN A 6 -31.40 -14.11 67.76
C GLN A 6 -30.14 -13.48 67.16
N ASN A 7 -29.94 -12.26 67.59
CA ASN A 7 -28.69 -11.59 67.94
C ASN A 7 -27.65 -11.26 66.89
N MET A 8 -27.76 -10.01 66.49
CA MET A 8 -26.69 -9.23 65.89
C MET A 8 -25.68 -8.81 66.98
N GLN A 9 -24.49 -9.35 66.97
CA GLN A 9 -23.35 -8.81 67.71
C GLN A 9 -22.50 -7.99 66.74
N VAL A 10 -22.44 -6.70 67.03
CA VAL A 10 -21.55 -5.73 66.38
C VAL A 10 -20.13 -5.96 66.92
N HIS A 11 -19.25 -6.59 66.15
CA HIS A 11 -17.83 -6.56 66.45
C HIS A 11 -17.19 -5.34 65.83
N ALA A 12 -16.62 -4.49 66.65
CA ALA A 12 -15.80 -3.36 66.27
C ALA A 12 -14.57 -3.82 65.48
N LEU A 13 -14.35 -3.24 64.32
CA LEU A 13 -13.15 -3.44 63.53
C LEU A 13 -11.94 -2.74 64.17
N PRO A 14 -10.76 -3.41 64.26
CA PRO A 14 -9.58 -2.77 64.81
C PRO A 14 -9.02 -1.74 63.87
N SER A 15 -8.64 -0.60 64.40
CA SER A 15 -7.95 0.51 63.74
C SER A 15 -6.50 0.14 63.36
N SER A 16 -6.32 -0.42 62.17
CA SER A 16 -4.99 -0.62 61.57
C SER A 16 -5.01 -0.48 60.04
N PHE A 17 -5.38 0.70 59.56
CA PHE A 17 -5.23 1.03 58.13
C PHE A 17 -4.59 2.42 57.98
N VAL A 18 -3.36 2.59 58.43
CA VAL A 18 -2.56 3.78 58.16
C VAL A 18 -1.10 3.41 57.87
N HIS A 19 -0.82 2.33 57.12
CA HIS A 19 0.54 2.04 56.64
C HIS A 19 0.65 1.69 55.16
N GLY A 20 -0.48 1.73 54.40
CA GLY A 20 -0.48 1.39 52.97
C GLY A 20 -0.13 2.55 51.99
N SER A 21 -0.09 3.80 52.50
CA SER A 21 -0.01 4.97 51.59
C SER A 21 1.40 5.31 51.11
N ARG A 22 2.45 4.89 51.79
CA ARG A 22 3.84 5.21 51.37
C ARG A 22 4.34 4.27 50.27
N SER A 23 4.08 2.99 50.38
CA SER A 23 4.51 2.00 49.34
C SER A 23 3.78 2.22 48.03
N PHE A 24 2.48 2.54 48.07
CA PHE A 24 1.71 2.85 46.85
C PHE A 24 2.17 4.13 46.15
N ARG A 25 2.53 5.16 46.94
CA ARG A 25 3.07 6.41 46.36
C ARG A 25 4.47 6.23 45.80
N VAL A 26 5.30 5.37 46.41
CA VAL A 26 6.62 5.06 45.89
C VAL A 26 6.53 4.24 44.58
N CYS A 27 5.64 3.25 44.52
CA CYS A 27 5.40 2.49 43.26
C CYS A 27 4.81 3.39 42.14
N LEU A 28 3.90 4.31 42.46
CA LEU A 28 3.35 5.23 41.48
C LEU A 28 4.38 6.24 40.98
N VAL A 29 5.27 6.74 41.84
CA VAL A 29 6.36 7.64 41.46
C VAL A 29 7.42 6.89 40.64
N VAL A 30 7.74 5.64 40.97
CA VAL A 30 8.68 4.81 40.19
C VAL A 30 8.07 4.46 38.82
N LEU A 31 6.76 4.15 38.74
CA LEU A 31 6.08 3.96 37.44
C LEU A 31 6.04 5.25 36.59
N LEU A 32 5.81 6.40 37.21
CA LEU A 32 5.82 7.68 36.51
C LEU A 32 7.24 8.09 36.06
N THR A 33 8.27 7.81 36.88
CA THR A 33 9.67 8.10 36.48
C THR A 33 10.18 7.15 35.41
N VAL A 34 9.77 5.89 35.40
CA VAL A 34 10.11 4.94 34.33
C VAL A 34 9.44 5.34 33.01
N ASN A 35 8.20 5.83 33.04
CA ASN A 35 7.54 6.36 31.83
C ASN A 35 8.15 7.68 31.34
N LEU A 36 8.67 8.51 32.23
CA LEU A 36 9.38 9.75 31.87
C LEU A 36 10.81 9.47 31.37
N ALA A 37 11.45 8.40 31.83
CA ALA A 37 12.78 7.99 31.35
C ALA A 37 12.73 7.37 29.94
N CYS A 38 11.60 6.76 29.56
CA CYS A 38 11.40 6.26 28.18
C CYS A 38 10.92 7.33 27.18
N SER A 39 10.62 8.55 27.65
CA SER A 39 10.26 9.68 26.78
C SER A 39 11.47 10.51 26.33
N GLY A 40 12.67 10.15 26.73
CA GLY A 40 13.90 10.72 26.20
C GLY A 40 13.98 10.41 24.69
N SER A 41 13.89 11.43 23.85
CA SER A 41 14.16 11.29 22.43
C SER A 41 15.54 10.62 22.27
N LEU A 42 15.55 9.42 21.69
CA LEU A 42 16.80 8.78 21.27
C LEU A 42 17.46 9.70 20.24
N ASN A 43 18.47 10.40 20.67
CA ASN A 43 19.23 11.27 19.81
C ASN A 43 20.18 10.39 18.99
N LEU A 44 19.63 9.73 17.97
CA LEU A 44 20.42 8.94 17.04
C LEU A 44 21.19 9.92 16.15
N THR A 45 22.40 10.26 16.55
CA THR A 45 23.32 10.90 15.63
C THR A 45 23.78 9.83 14.66
N PRO A 46 23.54 9.95 13.36
CA PRO A 46 24.05 8.98 12.41
C PRO A 46 25.56 8.87 12.54
N SER A 47 26.06 7.65 12.69
CA SER A 47 27.50 7.39 12.81
C SER A 47 28.28 7.76 11.55
N ASP A 48 27.59 7.92 10.45
CA ASP A 48 28.12 8.17 9.12
C ASP A 48 27.88 9.58 8.58
N HIS A 49 27.30 10.48 9.37
CA HIS A 49 26.87 11.82 8.93
C HIS A 49 27.99 12.66 8.30
N ALA A 50 29.22 12.48 8.73
CA ALA A 50 30.38 13.19 8.22
C ALA A 50 31.21 12.35 7.25
N THR A 51 30.88 11.08 7.08
CA THR A 51 31.68 10.14 6.31
C THR A 51 31.01 9.86 5.00
N VAL A 52 31.50 10.46 3.96
CA VAL A 52 31.10 10.05 2.62
C VAL A 52 31.92 8.84 2.27
N LEU A 53 31.34 7.67 2.47
CA LEU A 53 32.01 6.38 2.26
C LEU A 53 32.26 6.08 0.79
N ALA A 54 31.48 6.64 -0.11
CA ALA A 54 31.70 6.54 -1.54
C ALA A 54 31.29 7.85 -2.22
N ARG A 55 32.25 8.55 -2.75
CA ARG A 55 32.05 9.72 -3.62
C ARG A 55 32.31 9.35 -5.07
N GLN A 56 32.10 8.10 -5.40
CA GLN A 56 32.19 7.67 -6.78
C GLN A 56 31.02 8.26 -7.54
N THR A 57 31.29 9.21 -8.39
CA THR A 57 30.31 9.71 -9.35
C THR A 57 30.02 8.60 -10.36
N ILE A 58 28.78 8.23 -10.49
CA ILE A 58 28.34 7.37 -11.59
C ILE A 58 28.26 8.26 -12.81
N ASP A 59 29.05 7.96 -13.83
CA ASP A 59 29.02 8.66 -15.13
C ASP A 59 27.84 8.12 -15.96
N ALA A 60 26.62 8.45 -15.51
CA ALA A 60 25.38 8.14 -16.15
C ALA A 60 24.34 9.24 -15.89
N ALA A 61 23.41 9.40 -16.82
CA ALA A 61 22.29 10.32 -16.62
C ALA A 61 21.45 9.87 -15.42
N ASN A 62 21.09 10.84 -14.53
CA ASN A 62 20.22 10.55 -13.40
C ASN A 62 18.84 10.07 -13.88
N PRO A 63 18.42 8.82 -13.56
CA PRO A 63 17.13 8.26 -14.01
C PRO A 63 15.92 9.04 -13.47
N ALA A 64 16.06 9.76 -12.36
CA ALA A 64 14.98 10.56 -11.77
C ALA A 64 14.76 11.90 -12.50
N ARG A 65 15.54 12.23 -13.51
CA ARG A 65 15.28 13.43 -14.32
C ARG A 65 14.11 13.20 -15.28
N PRO A 66 13.26 14.20 -15.49
CA PRO A 66 12.20 14.10 -16.49
C PRO A 66 12.73 13.72 -17.87
N GLY A 67 11.94 12.97 -18.61
CA GLY A 67 12.19 12.63 -20.00
C GLY A 67 11.70 13.72 -20.98
N PRO A 68 11.74 13.42 -22.28
CA PRO A 68 11.44 14.42 -23.33
C PRO A 68 9.96 14.61 -23.62
N TYR A 69 9.05 13.77 -23.08
CA TYR A 69 7.64 13.84 -23.41
C TYR A 69 6.92 14.89 -22.58
N GLN A 70 5.99 15.60 -23.23
CA GLN A 70 5.00 16.42 -22.53
C GLN A 70 4.00 15.52 -21.82
N VAL A 71 3.67 15.82 -20.55
CA VAL A 71 2.77 15.03 -19.73
C VAL A 71 1.36 15.58 -19.79
N ARG A 72 0.40 14.71 -20.08
CA ARG A 72 -1.03 14.96 -19.98
C ARG A 72 -1.61 14.20 -18.79
N ARG A 73 -2.76 14.69 -18.27
CA ARG A 73 -3.44 14.10 -17.13
C ARG A 73 -4.93 13.98 -17.41
N LEU A 74 -5.54 12.92 -16.91
CA LEU A 74 -6.99 12.74 -16.89
C LEU A 74 -7.41 11.83 -15.73
N TYR A 75 -8.70 11.70 -15.56
CA TYR A 75 -9.32 10.74 -14.65
C TYR A 75 -10.25 9.82 -15.42
N TYR A 76 -10.24 8.54 -15.08
CA TYR A 76 -11.30 7.61 -15.45
C TYR A 76 -12.02 7.14 -14.19
N GLY A 77 -13.30 6.81 -14.32
CA GLY A 77 -14.08 6.38 -13.17
C GLY A 77 -15.58 6.36 -13.43
N SER A 78 -16.35 6.09 -12.38
CA SER A 78 -17.80 5.89 -12.46
C SER A 78 -18.58 7.12 -12.97
N GLY A 79 -18.05 8.32 -12.83
CA GLY A 79 -18.79 9.57 -13.09
C GLY A 79 -19.84 9.90 -12.02
N THR A 80 -19.94 9.10 -10.96
CA THR A 80 -20.98 9.22 -9.93
C THR A 80 -20.47 9.16 -8.50
N ASP A 81 -19.14 9.18 -8.27
CA ASP A 81 -18.56 9.00 -6.95
C ASP A 81 -19.06 10.04 -5.96
N LYS A 82 -19.56 9.58 -4.81
CA LYS A 82 -20.20 10.42 -3.80
C LYS A 82 -19.21 11.37 -3.11
N ASN A 83 -17.98 10.91 -2.88
CA ASN A 83 -16.99 11.60 -2.06
C ASN A 83 -15.81 12.16 -2.85
N ARG A 84 -15.63 11.76 -4.12
CA ARG A 84 -14.48 12.07 -4.95
C ARG A 84 -14.90 12.89 -6.16
N ILE A 85 -14.73 14.22 -6.07
CA ILE A 85 -15.12 15.14 -7.17
C ILE A 85 -14.40 14.82 -8.48
N GLU A 86 -13.15 14.36 -8.41
CA GLU A 86 -12.36 13.94 -9.57
C GLU A 86 -12.97 12.73 -10.30
N TYR A 87 -13.65 11.83 -9.59
CA TYR A 87 -14.30 10.63 -10.15
C TYR A 87 -15.80 10.82 -10.36
N ARG A 88 -16.32 12.02 -10.11
CA ARG A 88 -17.68 12.43 -10.40
C ARG A 88 -17.73 13.49 -11.52
N ASP A 89 -17.07 14.64 -11.29
CA ASP A 89 -17.27 15.85 -12.13
C ASP A 89 -16.13 16.04 -13.15
N SER A 90 -14.96 15.41 -12.94
CA SER A 90 -13.76 15.60 -13.78
C SER A 90 -13.37 14.36 -14.58
N VAL A 91 -14.26 13.35 -14.64
CA VAL A 91 -14.02 12.11 -15.38
C VAL A 91 -13.96 12.39 -16.88
N SER A 92 -12.88 11.97 -17.50
CA SER A 92 -12.71 12.03 -18.95
C SER A 92 -13.15 10.75 -19.66
N ILE A 93 -13.07 9.62 -18.96
CA ILE A 93 -13.50 8.29 -19.46
C ILE A 93 -14.35 7.64 -18.38
N VAL A 94 -15.64 7.42 -18.68
CA VAL A 94 -16.55 6.73 -17.76
C VAL A 94 -16.30 5.23 -17.84
N THR A 95 -16.22 4.58 -16.68
CA THR A 95 -16.01 3.13 -16.54
C THR A 95 -17.26 2.46 -15.96
N GLU A 96 -17.45 1.20 -16.31
CA GLU A 96 -18.42 0.35 -15.63
C GLU A 96 -17.88 -0.14 -14.28
N SER A 97 -18.77 -0.46 -13.35
CA SER A 97 -18.44 -1.11 -12.09
C SER A 97 -18.22 -2.61 -12.28
N VAL A 98 -17.54 -3.23 -11.31
CA VAL A 98 -17.30 -4.68 -11.30
C VAL A 98 -17.84 -5.29 -10.01
N ASP A 99 -18.27 -6.55 -10.07
CA ASP A 99 -18.67 -7.31 -8.88
C ASP A 99 -17.43 -7.91 -8.20
N ALA A 100 -17.00 -7.25 -7.11
CA ALA A 100 -15.90 -7.68 -6.27
C ALA A 100 -16.36 -8.44 -5.01
N SER A 101 -17.64 -8.76 -4.85
CA SER A 101 -18.23 -9.30 -3.63
C SER A 101 -17.64 -10.65 -3.19
N LYS A 102 -17.11 -11.43 -4.14
CA LYS A 102 -16.44 -12.71 -3.85
C LYS A 102 -15.03 -12.55 -3.24
N LEU A 103 -14.41 -11.37 -3.38
CA LEU A 103 -13.06 -11.10 -2.93
C LEU A 103 -13.00 -10.03 -1.84
N VAL A 104 -14.04 -9.20 -1.71
CA VAL A 104 -14.09 -8.09 -0.74
C VAL A 104 -15.19 -8.34 0.26
N SER A 105 -14.80 -8.80 1.47
CA SER A 105 -15.74 -9.02 2.57
C SER A 105 -15.67 -7.88 3.57
N LEU A 106 -16.77 -7.17 3.76
CA LEU A 106 -16.84 -5.96 4.59
C LEU A 106 -17.00 -6.25 6.08
N GLY A 107 -17.45 -7.45 6.45
CA GLY A 107 -17.74 -7.81 7.83
C GLY A 107 -18.83 -6.94 8.46
N SER A 108 -18.74 -6.70 9.76
CA SER A 108 -19.78 -5.99 10.54
C SER A 108 -19.85 -4.47 10.28
N SER A 109 -18.87 -3.86 9.62
CA SER A 109 -18.86 -2.43 9.28
C SER A 109 -19.29 -2.16 7.83
N GLY A 110 -19.88 -3.14 7.17
CA GLY A 110 -20.26 -3.05 5.75
C GLY A 110 -21.27 -1.97 5.47
N ASP A 111 -22.35 -1.92 6.24
CA ASP A 111 -23.44 -0.96 6.01
C ASP A 111 -22.97 0.50 6.12
N GLU A 112 -22.20 0.84 7.17
CA GLU A 112 -21.64 2.20 7.33
C GLU A 112 -20.71 2.56 6.17
N ARG A 113 -19.93 1.61 5.68
CA ARG A 113 -19.00 1.80 4.57
C ARG A 113 -19.75 2.05 3.26
N ASN A 114 -20.74 1.20 2.97
CA ASN A 114 -21.59 1.32 1.78
C ASN A 114 -22.37 2.65 1.79
N GLU A 115 -22.89 3.05 2.95
CA GLU A 115 -23.56 4.35 3.10
C GLU A 115 -22.59 5.51 2.85
N TYR A 116 -21.38 5.46 3.40
CA TYR A 116 -20.39 6.51 3.20
C TYR A 116 -20.00 6.65 1.73
N TRP A 117 -19.67 5.53 1.07
CA TRP A 117 -19.16 5.54 -0.29
C TRP A 117 -20.28 5.65 -1.35
N GLY A 118 -21.49 5.18 -1.05
CA GLY A 118 -22.63 5.18 -1.96
C GLY A 118 -22.63 4.05 -2.96
N PHE A 119 -21.81 3.02 -2.76
CA PHE A 119 -21.79 1.78 -3.54
C PHE A 119 -21.43 0.58 -2.65
N THR A 120 -21.56 -0.61 -3.18
CA THR A 120 -21.27 -1.88 -2.50
C THR A 120 -20.19 -2.67 -3.25
N PRO A 121 -19.63 -3.76 -2.68
CA PRO A 121 -18.70 -4.61 -3.42
C PRO A 121 -19.24 -5.19 -4.73
N GLU A 122 -20.55 -5.37 -4.85
CA GLU A 122 -21.22 -5.84 -6.08
C GLU A 122 -21.17 -4.82 -7.21
N GLU A 123 -20.98 -3.53 -6.88
CA GLU A 123 -20.93 -2.42 -7.83
C GLU A 123 -19.65 -1.60 -7.63
N PHE A 124 -18.51 -2.28 -7.49
CA PHE A 124 -17.24 -1.63 -7.19
C PHE A 124 -16.76 -0.77 -8.38
N PRO A 125 -16.55 0.54 -8.19
CA PRO A 125 -16.15 1.43 -9.27
C PRO A 125 -14.68 1.23 -9.64
N ILE A 126 -14.35 1.33 -10.92
CA ILE A 126 -13.00 1.28 -11.45
C ILE A 126 -12.50 2.72 -11.66
N ASN A 127 -11.95 3.33 -10.61
CA ASN A 127 -11.51 4.72 -10.59
C ASN A 127 -9.98 4.85 -10.63
N GLY A 128 -9.43 5.77 -11.41
CA GLY A 128 -8.00 6.01 -11.45
C GLY A 128 -7.57 7.37 -11.99
N ARG A 129 -6.39 7.80 -11.56
CA ARG A 129 -5.69 9.00 -12.03
C ARG A 129 -4.66 8.62 -13.05
N VAL A 130 -4.56 9.35 -14.14
CA VAL A 130 -3.68 9.01 -15.24
C VAL A 130 -2.73 10.16 -15.55
N TRP A 131 -1.46 9.81 -15.74
CA TRP A 131 -0.43 10.63 -16.37
C TRP A 131 0.04 9.90 -17.63
N TYR A 132 0.09 10.58 -18.74
CA TYR A 132 0.46 9.95 -20.01
C TYR A 132 1.24 10.89 -20.91
N PRO A 133 2.14 10.34 -21.76
CA PRO A 133 2.93 11.13 -22.70
C PRO A 133 2.09 11.61 -23.88
N GLU A 134 2.36 12.82 -24.38
CA GLU A 134 1.95 13.17 -25.73
C GLU A 134 2.77 12.39 -26.76
N GLY A 135 2.12 11.79 -27.76
CA GLY A 135 2.77 11.02 -28.81
C GLY A 135 1.90 9.88 -29.32
N SER A 136 2.37 9.16 -30.31
CA SER A 136 1.60 8.11 -30.98
C SER A 136 1.63 6.76 -30.25
N GLY A 137 2.63 6.49 -29.39
CA GLY A 137 2.78 5.19 -28.76
C GLY A 137 3.21 4.08 -29.75
N PRO A 138 3.01 2.79 -29.44
CA PRO A 138 2.43 2.31 -28.18
C PRO A 138 3.37 2.51 -26.98
N PHE A 139 2.80 2.85 -25.83
CA PHE A 139 3.53 3.11 -24.60
C PHE A 139 3.31 1.97 -23.58
N PRO A 140 4.35 1.55 -22.85
CA PRO A 140 4.20 0.65 -21.71
C PRO A 140 3.25 1.23 -20.66
N LEU A 141 2.50 0.35 -19.99
CA LEU A 141 1.52 0.71 -18.96
C LEU A 141 2.05 0.38 -17.57
N VAL A 142 1.93 1.32 -16.66
CA VAL A 142 2.29 1.15 -15.24
C VAL A 142 1.07 1.46 -14.38
N LEU A 143 0.63 0.50 -13.59
CA LEU A 143 -0.39 0.72 -12.56
C LEU A 143 0.24 0.75 -11.17
N ILE A 144 -0.20 1.66 -10.31
CA ILE A 144 0.18 1.66 -8.90
C ILE A 144 -1.05 1.54 -8.02
N VAL A 145 -0.95 0.67 -7.01
CA VAL A 145 -1.95 0.49 -5.96
C VAL A 145 -1.37 0.81 -4.59
N HIS A 146 -2.10 1.60 -3.83
CA HIS A 146 -1.76 1.93 -2.45
C HIS A 146 -2.08 0.79 -1.48
N GLY A 147 -1.57 0.89 -0.25
CA GLY A 147 -1.90 -0.01 0.85
C GLY A 147 -3.06 0.47 1.70
N ASN A 148 -3.14 -0.11 2.91
CA ASN A 148 -4.18 0.23 3.87
C ASN A 148 -3.85 1.55 4.59
N HIS A 149 -4.84 2.42 4.64
CA HIS A 149 -4.85 3.66 5.40
C HIS A 149 -6.26 3.94 5.90
N ASN A 150 -6.55 5.11 6.45
CA ASN A 150 -7.92 5.51 6.70
C ASN A 150 -8.68 5.61 5.35
N MET A 151 -9.85 5.02 5.25
CA MET A 151 -10.64 5.03 3.99
C MET A 151 -11.07 6.44 3.54
N LYS A 152 -11.10 7.40 4.49
CA LYS A 152 -11.48 8.79 4.22
C LYS A 152 -10.27 9.69 3.86
N ASP A 153 -9.05 9.16 4.00
CA ASP A 153 -7.80 9.84 3.64
C ASP A 153 -7.31 9.25 2.31
N PHE A 154 -7.60 9.95 1.22
CA PHE A 154 -7.40 9.42 -0.13
C PHE A 154 -5.92 9.21 -0.46
N SER A 155 -5.56 7.98 -0.80
CA SER A 155 -4.18 7.53 -0.96
C SER A 155 -3.68 7.59 -2.40
N ASP A 156 -4.56 7.43 -3.39
CA ASP A 156 -4.20 7.41 -4.82
C ASP A 156 -3.53 8.71 -5.32
N PRO A 157 -3.82 9.93 -4.79
CA PRO A 157 -3.11 11.13 -5.24
C PRO A 157 -1.62 11.13 -4.90
N GLY A 158 -1.23 10.40 -3.88
CA GLY A 158 0.09 10.47 -3.26
C GLY A 158 1.25 9.97 -4.12
N TYR A 159 0.98 9.41 -5.30
CA TYR A 159 2.00 8.91 -6.23
C TYR A 159 2.16 9.77 -7.50
N GLY A 160 1.58 10.96 -7.52
CA GLY A 160 1.66 11.85 -8.67
C GLY A 160 3.08 12.16 -9.12
N TYR A 161 4.06 12.21 -8.20
CA TYR A 161 5.48 12.42 -8.51
C TYR A 161 6.09 11.31 -9.39
N LEU A 162 5.64 10.06 -9.23
CA LEU A 162 6.01 8.96 -10.13
C LEU A 162 5.29 9.08 -11.46
N GLY A 163 4.00 9.46 -11.43
CA GLY A 163 3.22 9.69 -12.64
C GLY A 163 3.84 10.73 -13.56
N GLU A 164 4.24 11.88 -13.01
CA GLU A 164 4.92 12.94 -13.77
C GLU A 164 6.24 12.44 -14.39
N LEU A 165 7.06 11.75 -13.59
CA LEU A 165 8.34 11.25 -14.06
C LEU A 165 8.16 10.22 -15.17
N LEU A 166 7.40 9.16 -14.91
CA LEU A 166 7.27 8.03 -15.82
C LEU A 166 6.56 8.45 -17.11
N ALA A 167 5.52 9.29 -17.04
CA ALA A 167 4.88 9.80 -18.23
C ALA A 167 5.82 10.68 -19.07
N SER A 168 6.65 11.52 -18.44
CA SER A 168 7.67 12.29 -19.17
C SER A 168 8.70 11.40 -19.88
N ARG A 169 8.86 10.16 -19.45
CA ARG A 169 9.78 9.16 -19.99
C ARG A 169 9.14 8.16 -20.95
N GLY A 170 7.87 8.35 -21.29
CA GLY A 170 7.19 7.55 -22.30
C GLY A 170 6.40 6.36 -21.77
N PHE A 171 5.98 6.40 -20.50
CA PHE A 171 5.08 5.42 -19.92
C PHE A 171 3.69 6.01 -19.71
N VAL A 172 2.64 5.24 -19.88
CA VAL A 172 1.33 5.57 -19.34
C VAL A 172 1.31 5.08 -17.89
N PHE A 173 1.02 5.97 -16.95
CA PHE A 173 1.00 5.68 -15.53
C PHE A 173 -0.40 5.93 -14.96
N SER A 174 -0.92 4.97 -14.21
CA SER A 174 -2.20 5.11 -13.52
C SER A 174 -2.09 4.76 -12.04
N SER A 175 -2.55 5.68 -11.19
CA SER A 175 -2.74 5.42 -9.76
C SER A 175 -4.20 5.10 -9.51
N VAL A 176 -4.47 3.86 -9.08
CA VAL A 176 -5.82 3.33 -8.90
C VAL A 176 -6.38 3.65 -7.52
N ASP A 177 -7.67 3.95 -7.45
CA ASP A 177 -8.36 4.21 -6.20
C ASP A 177 -8.88 2.90 -5.59
N MET A 178 -8.34 2.56 -4.44
CA MET A 178 -8.80 1.44 -3.61
C MET A 178 -9.10 1.87 -2.17
N ASN A 179 -9.49 3.14 -1.97
CA ASN A 179 -9.77 3.65 -0.63
C ASN A 179 -10.98 2.98 0.00
N PHE A 180 -11.93 2.49 -0.79
CA PHE A 180 -13.07 1.69 -0.30
C PHE A 180 -12.62 0.49 0.55
N VAL A 181 -11.55 -0.19 0.17
CA VAL A 181 -11.05 -1.37 0.91
C VAL A 181 -10.02 -1.02 1.99
N ASN A 182 -9.83 0.25 2.31
CA ASN A 182 -8.99 0.72 3.42
C ASN A 182 -9.69 0.63 4.78
N GLY A 183 -8.93 0.81 5.85
CA GLY A 183 -9.42 0.85 7.23
C GLY A 183 -9.47 -0.52 7.88
N SER A 184 -10.64 -0.89 8.41
CA SER A 184 -10.82 -2.09 9.25
C SER A 184 -10.99 -3.40 8.46
N ILE A 185 -11.07 -3.36 7.13
CA ILE A 185 -11.17 -4.58 6.31
C ILE A 185 -9.86 -5.37 6.42
N ARG A 186 -10.00 -6.68 6.50
CA ARG A 186 -8.88 -7.63 6.61
C ARG A 186 -8.97 -8.64 5.46
N ASN A 187 -7.82 -9.21 5.12
CA ASN A 187 -7.71 -10.24 4.08
C ASN A 187 -8.26 -9.79 2.72
N GLU A 188 -8.02 -8.53 2.33
CA GLU A 188 -8.49 -7.92 1.08
C GLU A 188 -7.38 -7.82 0.02
N ASN A 189 -6.19 -8.33 0.30
CA ASN A 189 -5.03 -8.16 -0.58
C ASN A 189 -5.16 -8.92 -1.90
N ASP A 190 -5.88 -10.04 -1.90
CA ASP A 190 -6.30 -10.77 -3.10
C ASP A 190 -7.31 -9.98 -3.93
N GLY A 191 -8.30 -9.38 -3.26
CA GLY A 191 -9.25 -8.47 -3.89
C GLY A 191 -8.56 -7.26 -4.54
N ARG A 192 -7.56 -6.66 -3.87
CA ARG A 192 -6.73 -5.59 -4.48
C ARG A 192 -5.97 -6.09 -5.71
N GLY A 193 -5.42 -7.30 -5.64
CA GLY A 193 -4.72 -7.90 -6.78
C GLY A 193 -5.66 -8.17 -7.96
N TRP A 194 -6.84 -8.71 -7.69
CA TRP A 194 -7.86 -8.93 -8.71
C TRP A 194 -8.38 -7.62 -9.31
N LEU A 195 -8.65 -6.61 -8.48
CA LEU A 195 -9.07 -5.29 -8.95
C LEU A 195 -8.03 -4.63 -9.85
N LEU A 196 -6.72 -4.82 -9.59
CA LEU A 196 -5.68 -4.35 -10.53
C LEU A 196 -5.83 -4.98 -11.91
N LEU A 197 -6.17 -6.27 -11.98
CA LEU A 197 -6.44 -6.93 -13.26
C LEU A 197 -7.72 -6.40 -13.91
N LYS A 198 -8.73 -6.06 -13.14
CA LYS A 198 -9.95 -5.39 -13.66
C LYS A 198 -9.66 -3.98 -14.19
N HIS A 199 -8.72 -3.26 -13.57
CA HIS A 199 -8.21 -2.03 -14.18
C HIS A 199 -7.52 -2.29 -15.53
N LEU A 200 -6.77 -3.40 -15.69
CA LEU A 200 -6.18 -3.74 -16.97
C LEU A 200 -7.26 -4.09 -18.02
N ASP A 201 -8.38 -4.73 -17.63
CA ASP A 201 -9.53 -4.94 -18.52
C ASP A 201 -10.07 -3.59 -19.03
N ALA A 202 -10.30 -2.62 -18.13
CA ALA A 202 -10.72 -1.27 -18.53
C ALA A 202 -9.69 -0.58 -19.45
N TRP A 203 -8.38 -0.73 -19.18
CA TRP A 203 -7.34 -0.20 -20.06
C TRP A 203 -7.35 -0.83 -21.45
N ARG A 204 -7.71 -2.12 -21.58
CA ARG A 204 -7.92 -2.78 -22.87
C ARG A 204 -9.05 -2.12 -23.63
N GLU A 205 -10.20 -1.93 -22.97
CA GLU A 205 -11.35 -1.22 -23.55
C GLU A 205 -10.99 0.20 -23.99
N PHE A 206 -10.21 0.95 -23.17
CA PHE A 206 -9.75 2.28 -23.56
C PHE A 206 -8.86 2.26 -24.81
N SER A 207 -8.04 1.24 -24.97
CA SER A 207 -7.16 1.09 -26.14
C SER A 207 -7.90 0.64 -27.38
N GLU A 208 -9.04 -0.05 -27.25
CA GLU A 208 -9.88 -0.49 -28.34
C GLU A 208 -10.89 0.58 -28.80
N SER A 209 -11.14 1.58 -27.97
CA SER A 209 -12.12 2.64 -28.25
C SER A 209 -11.50 3.86 -28.91
N ASP A 210 -12.02 4.24 -30.08
CA ASP A 210 -11.60 5.47 -30.77
C ASP A 210 -12.02 6.77 -30.04
N SER A 211 -12.88 6.65 -29.03
CA SER A 211 -13.35 7.80 -28.24
C SER A 211 -12.37 8.21 -27.13
N THR A 212 -11.32 7.44 -26.88
CA THR A 212 -10.34 7.72 -25.84
C THR A 212 -9.00 8.20 -26.42
N PRO A 213 -8.20 8.95 -25.66
CA PRO A 213 -6.86 9.33 -26.09
C PRO A 213 -5.88 8.14 -26.14
N PHE A 214 -6.32 6.92 -25.84
CA PHE A 214 -5.49 5.72 -25.72
C PHE A 214 -5.70 4.72 -26.86
N SER A 215 -6.58 5.01 -27.83
CA SER A 215 -6.84 4.13 -28.98
C SER A 215 -5.56 3.68 -29.66
N GLY A 216 -5.25 2.39 -29.63
CA GLY A 216 -4.05 1.76 -30.19
C GLY A 216 -2.71 2.20 -29.59
N ARG A 217 -2.72 2.89 -28.42
CA ARG A 217 -1.51 3.52 -27.87
C ARG A 217 -0.94 2.82 -26.63
N ILE A 218 -1.51 1.70 -26.20
CA ILE A 218 -1.06 0.95 -25.02
C ILE A 218 -0.37 -0.33 -25.45
N ASP A 219 0.80 -0.57 -24.88
CA ASP A 219 1.55 -1.82 -25.07
C ASP A 219 1.23 -2.80 -23.93
N PHE A 220 0.33 -3.73 -24.17
CA PHE A 220 -0.09 -4.74 -23.20
C PHE A 220 0.90 -5.88 -23.00
N GLU A 221 1.98 -5.93 -23.81
CA GLU A 221 3.09 -6.87 -23.61
C GLU A 221 4.15 -6.31 -22.64
N ARG A 222 4.05 -5.03 -22.28
CA ARG A 222 4.98 -4.35 -21.38
C ARG A 222 4.23 -3.62 -20.26
N ILE A 223 3.77 -4.39 -19.28
CA ILE A 223 3.07 -3.89 -18.12
C ILE A 223 3.94 -4.00 -16.87
N ALA A 224 3.96 -2.97 -16.04
CA ALA A 224 4.51 -3.01 -14.69
C ALA A 224 3.42 -2.70 -13.65
N LEU A 225 3.42 -3.46 -12.55
CA LEU A 225 2.55 -3.21 -11.41
C LEU A 225 3.38 -2.75 -10.22
N ILE A 226 3.00 -1.64 -9.61
CA ILE A 226 3.64 -1.12 -8.40
C ILE A 226 2.65 -1.21 -7.25
N GLY A 227 3.09 -1.69 -6.09
CA GLY A 227 2.24 -1.77 -4.91
C GLY A 227 2.95 -1.29 -3.66
N HIS A 228 2.23 -0.52 -2.83
CA HIS A 228 2.75 -0.03 -1.57
C HIS A 228 2.03 -0.72 -0.40
N SER A 229 2.80 -1.17 0.61
CA SER A 229 2.25 -1.82 1.80
C SER A 229 1.41 -3.07 1.45
N ARG A 230 0.12 -3.13 1.77
CA ARG A 230 -0.80 -4.20 1.31
C ARG A 230 -0.89 -4.28 -0.21
N GLY A 231 -0.78 -3.13 -0.90
CA GLY A 231 -0.67 -3.12 -2.36
C GLY A 231 0.58 -3.85 -2.86
N GLY A 232 1.67 -3.86 -2.08
CA GLY A 232 2.89 -4.59 -2.41
C GLY A 232 2.74 -6.11 -2.40
N GLU A 233 1.87 -6.65 -1.55
CA GLU A 233 1.44 -8.07 -1.63
C GLU A 233 0.47 -8.26 -2.79
N ALA A 234 -0.46 -7.34 -3.00
CA ALA A 234 -1.48 -7.41 -4.03
C ALA A 234 -0.91 -7.50 -5.46
N VAL A 235 0.21 -6.83 -5.77
CA VAL A 235 0.83 -6.97 -7.10
C VAL A 235 1.40 -8.37 -7.33
N GLY A 236 1.85 -9.06 -6.28
CA GLY A 236 2.21 -10.47 -6.35
C GLY A 236 0.99 -11.36 -6.64
N HIS A 237 -0.15 -11.07 -6.01
CA HIS A 237 -1.41 -11.78 -6.29
C HIS A 237 -1.90 -11.50 -7.71
N ALA A 238 -1.85 -10.25 -8.18
CA ALA A 238 -2.21 -9.91 -9.55
C ALA A 238 -1.35 -10.68 -10.57
N ALA A 239 -0.03 -10.73 -10.37
CA ALA A 239 0.86 -11.49 -11.25
C ALA A 239 0.54 -13.00 -11.27
N ALA A 240 0.19 -13.58 -10.12
CA ALA A 240 -0.22 -14.97 -10.03
C ALA A 240 -1.61 -15.20 -10.66
N PHE A 241 -2.61 -14.38 -10.34
CA PHE A 241 -3.97 -14.50 -10.86
C PHE A 241 -4.06 -14.29 -12.38
N ASN A 242 -3.17 -13.47 -12.93
CA ASN A 242 -3.03 -13.27 -14.37
C ASN A 242 -2.74 -14.57 -15.14
N ARG A 243 -2.23 -15.60 -14.47
CA ARG A 243 -1.89 -16.91 -15.05
C ARG A 243 -2.88 -18.02 -14.67
N LEU A 244 -3.78 -17.76 -13.73
CA LEU A 244 -4.79 -18.72 -13.28
C LEU A 244 -6.04 -18.65 -14.15
N LYS A 245 -6.78 -19.76 -14.19
CA LYS A 245 -8.07 -19.85 -14.85
C LYS A 245 -9.24 -19.63 -13.89
N ARG A 246 -9.00 -19.67 -12.59
CA ARG A 246 -10.02 -19.55 -11.55
C ARG A 246 -9.45 -19.00 -10.27
N TYR A 247 -10.30 -18.33 -9.50
CA TYR A 247 -9.94 -17.87 -8.17
C TYR A 247 -9.71 -19.06 -7.21
N PRO A 248 -8.60 -19.09 -6.45
CA PRO A 248 -8.24 -20.25 -5.63
C PRO A 248 -9.23 -20.59 -4.53
N ASP A 249 -9.91 -19.60 -3.93
CA ASP A 249 -10.84 -19.82 -2.81
C ASP A 249 -12.30 -19.98 -3.27
N ASP A 250 -12.63 -19.60 -4.51
CA ASP A 250 -13.93 -19.85 -5.12
C ASP A 250 -13.79 -20.14 -6.62
N ALA A 251 -13.75 -21.42 -6.97
CA ALA A 251 -13.60 -21.88 -8.35
C ALA A 251 -14.77 -21.49 -9.27
N SER A 252 -15.87 -20.95 -8.74
CA SER A 252 -16.97 -20.40 -9.55
C SER A 252 -16.63 -19.04 -10.16
N LEU A 253 -15.60 -18.36 -9.65
CA LEU A 253 -15.05 -17.14 -10.25
C LEU A 253 -13.97 -17.51 -11.25
N GLU A 254 -14.29 -17.39 -12.52
CA GLU A 254 -13.34 -17.64 -13.60
C GLU A 254 -12.50 -16.42 -13.90
N PHE A 255 -11.24 -16.66 -14.27
CA PHE A 255 -10.29 -15.64 -14.68
C PHE A 255 -10.00 -15.80 -16.18
N ASP A 256 -10.08 -14.71 -16.90
CA ASP A 256 -9.69 -14.63 -18.31
C ASP A 256 -8.75 -13.45 -18.53
N PHE A 257 -7.66 -13.46 -17.76
CA PHE A 257 -6.57 -12.51 -17.90
C PHE A 257 -5.52 -13.07 -18.86
N GLY A 258 -4.33 -12.55 -18.88
CA GLY A 258 -3.26 -13.00 -19.76
C GLY A 258 -2.44 -11.82 -20.27
N TYR A 259 -2.31 -10.81 -19.41
CA TYR A 259 -1.56 -9.60 -19.68
C TYR A 259 -0.06 -9.83 -19.64
N GLY A 260 0.70 -9.11 -20.46
CA GLY A 260 2.16 -9.11 -20.42
C GLY A 260 2.75 -8.37 -19.22
N ILE A 261 2.46 -8.85 -18.01
CA ILE A 261 3.01 -8.28 -16.77
C ILE A 261 4.48 -8.68 -16.69
N ARG A 262 5.38 -7.74 -17.02
CA ARG A 262 6.83 -7.97 -17.05
C ARG A 262 7.51 -7.69 -15.72
N SER A 263 6.94 -6.79 -14.89
CA SER A 263 7.57 -6.38 -13.65
C SER A 263 6.55 -6.11 -12.56
N ILE A 264 6.91 -6.48 -11.32
CA ILE A 264 6.23 -6.05 -10.12
C ILE A 264 7.21 -5.34 -9.19
N ILE A 265 6.80 -4.21 -8.64
CA ILE A 265 7.58 -3.41 -7.71
C ILE A 265 6.80 -3.29 -6.40
N ALA A 266 7.40 -3.75 -5.31
CA ALA A 266 6.78 -3.73 -4.00
C ALA A 266 7.46 -2.71 -3.08
N ILE A 267 6.73 -1.68 -2.68
CA ILE A 267 7.23 -0.62 -1.79
C ILE A 267 6.76 -0.93 -0.37
N ALA A 268 7.71 -1.17 0.54
CA ALA A 268 7.43 -1.48 1.95
C ALA A 268 6.29 -2.50 2.14
N PRO A 269 6.32 -3.65 1.43
CA PRO A 269 5.18 -4.54 1.34
C PRO A 269 4.95 -5.32 2.62
N VAL A 270 3.70 -5.69 2.87
CA VAL A 270 3.37 -6.87 3.68
C VAL A 270 3.48 -8.14 2.83
N ASP A 271 3.43 -9.32 3.45
CA ASP A 271 3.36 -10.60 2.76
C ASP A 271 2.82 -11.68 3.69
N GLY A 272 1.86 -12.44 3.23
CA GLY A 272 1.17 -13.49 3.98
C GLY A 272 -0.07 -13.01 4.72
N GLN A 273 -0.69 -11.92 4.30
CA GLN A 273 -2.02 -11.53 4.77
C GLN A 273 -3.16 -12.23 4.00
N TYR A 274 -2.89 -12.69 2.78
CA TYR A 274 -3.75 -13.61 2.06
C TYR A 274 -3.03 -14.95 1.85
N LEU A 275 -3.64 -16.03 2.27
CA LEU A 275 -3.08 -17.37 2.26
C LEU A 275 -4.10 -18.38 1.69
N PRO A 276 -4.24 -18.46 0.36
CA PRO A 276 -5.14 -19.43 -0.25
C PRO A 276 -4.74 -20.84 0.16
N THR A 277 -5.70 -21.62 0.63
CA THR A 277 -5.44 -22.98 1.15
C THR A 277 -4.35 -23.03 2.24
N GLY A 278 -4.14 -21.93 2.99
CA GLY A 278 -3.13 -21.84 4.06
C GLY A 278 -1.68 -21.70 3.55
N ARG A 279 -1.46 -21.34 2.30
CA ARG A 279 -0.13 -21.22 1.70
C ARG A 279 0.10 -19.85 1.09
N LEU A 280 1.35 -19.40 1.08
CA LEU A 280 1.75 -18.19 0.35
C LEU A 280 1.52 -18.40 -1.16
N VAL A 281 1.03 -17.36 -1.82
CA VAL A 281 0.79 -17.38 -3.27
C VAL A 281 2.13 -17.54 -4.01
N PRO A 282 2.27 -18.52 -4.89
CA PRO A 282 3.44 -18.65 -5.75
C PRO A 282 3.42 -17.55 -6.82
N VAL A 283 4.58 -16.98 -7.08
CA VAL A 283 4.78 -16.01 -8.17
C VAL A 283 5.94 -16.50 -9.03
N GLU A 284 5.77 -16.45 -10.33
CA GLU A 284 6.73 -16.99 -11.29
C GLU A 284 6.93 -16.06 -12.48
N ASN A 285 8.14 -16.05 -13.03
CA ASN A 285 8.46 -15.50 -14.36
C ASN A 285 8.03 -14.02 -14.50
N VAL A 286 8.46 -13.20 -13.55
CA VAL A 286 8.26 -11.76 -13.55
C VAL A 286 9.46 -11.08 -12.87
N ASN A 287 9.87 -9.93 -13.37
CA ASN A 287 10.89 -9.13 -12.70
C ASN A 287 10.35 -8.62 -11.36
N TYR A 288 11.19 -8.63 -10.33
CA TYR A 288 10.80 -8.22 -8.99
C TYR A 288 11.77 -7.23 -8.37
N MET A 289 11.24 -6.10 -7.93
CA MET A 289 11.99 -5.13 -7.12
C MET A 289 11.23 -4.86 -5.83
N VAL A 290 11.95 -4.85 -4.70
CA VAL A 290 11.35 -4.53 -3.40
C VAL A 290 12.15 -3.48 -2.65
N PHE A 291 11.44 -2.52 -2.05
CA PHE A 291 11.99 -1.50 -1.18
C PHE A 291 11.61 -1.75 0.27
N HIS A 292 12.57 -1.62 1.17
CA HIS A 292 12.36 -1.61 2.61
C HIS A 292 13.06 -0.40 3.25
N GLY A 293 12.35 0.26 4.15
CA GLY A 293 12.92 1.34 4.97
C GLY A 293 13.45 0.84 6.31
N SER A 294 14.61 1.33 6.74
CA SER A 294 15.18 0.96 8.05
C SER A 294 14.37 1.52 9.23
N HIS A 295 13.55 2.52 9.00
CA HIS A 295 12.70 3.19 9.97
C HIS A 295 11.20 2.97 9.69
N ASP A 296 10.87 1.89 8.95
CA ASP A 296 9.49 1.50 8.72
C ASP A 296 8.82 1.10 10.04
N GLY A 297 7.83 1.91 10.46
CA GLY A 297 7.09 1.69 11.69
C GLY A 297 5.86 0.81 11.53
N ASP A 298 5.40 0.59 10.30
CA ASP A 298 4.21 -0.21 9.98
C ASP A 298 4.59 -1.66 9.65
N VAL A 299 5.53 -1.87 8.74
CA VAL A 299 6.04 -3.20 8.38
C VAL A 299 7.44 -3.37 8.96
N THR A 300 7.50 -3.85 10.20
CA THR A 300 8.73 -3.88 11.02
C THR A 300 9.66 -5.05 10.72
N SER A 301 9.38 -5.85 9.70
CA SER A 301 10.22 -6.95 9.23
C SER A 301 10.26 -7.00 7.71
N PHE A 302 11.23 -7.74 7.16
CA PHE A 302 11.49 -7.79 5.71
C PHE A 302 10.49 -8.70 4.99
N HIS A 303 9.19 -8.36 5.03
CA HIS A 303 8.15 -9.18 4.41
C HIS A 303 8.36 -9.36 2.91
N GLY A 304 8.79 -8.32 2.20
CA GLY A 304 9.05 -8.42 0.76
C GLY A 304 10.16 -9.40 0.37
N LEU A 305 11.07 -9.72 1.30
CA LEU A 305 12.06 -10.78 1.07
C LEU A 305 11.44 -12.18 1.05
N ARG A 306 10.26 -12.39 1.66
CA ARG A 306 9.55 -13.67 1.56
C ARG A 306 9.14 -13.95 0.11
N LEU A 307 8.59 -12.95 -0.57
CA LEU A 307 8.29 -13.06 -2.00
C LEU A 307 9.58 -13.18 -2.83
N TYR A 308 10.61 -12.38 -2.53
CA TYR A 308 11.91 -12.44 -3.20
C TYR A 308 12.49 -13.86 -3.20
N HIS A 309 12.42 -14.57 -2.07
CA HIS A 309 12.98 -15.92 -1.96
C HIS A 309 12.11 -17.01 -2.63
N ARG A 310 10.77 -16.86 -2.66
CA ARG A 310 9.88 -17.86 -3.27
C ARG A 310 9.60 -17.62 -4.75
N LEU A 311 9.92 -16.42 -5.26
CA LEU A 311 9.78 -16.12 -6.68
C LEU A 311 10.68 -17.04 -7.49
N ALA A 312 10.09 -17.80 -8.40
CA ALA A 312 10.77 -18.76 -9.27
C ALA A 312 10.83 -18.26 -10.72
N PHE A 313 11.91 -18.60 -11.41
CA PHE A 313 12.07 -18.44 -12.83
C PHE A 313 12.10 -19.85 -13.43
N THR A 314 11.10 -20.18 -14.24
CA THR A 314 10.80 -21.55 -14.68
C THR A 314 10.78 -21.71 -16.19
N ASP A 315 10.92 -20.61 -16.95
CA ASP A 315 11.09 -20.60 -18.40
C ASP A 315 12.50 -20.13 -18.78
N ASP A 316 12.78 -20.00 -20.07
CA ASP A 316 14.10 -19.64 -20.62
C ASP A 316 14.27 -18.11 -20.83
N GLU A 317 13.33 -17.30 -20.34
CA GLU A 317 13.43 -15.85 -20.45
C GLU A 317 14.36 -15.26 -19.37
N GLU A 318 14.90 -14.08 -19.64
CA GLU A 318 15.76 -13.38 -18.68
C GLU A 318 14.94 -12.54 -17.71
N TYR A 319 15.17 -12.77 -16.42
CA TYR A 319 14.52 -12.02 -15.34
C TYR A 319 15.55 -11.53 -14.32
N PHE A 320 15.18 -10.47 -13.60
CA PHE A 320 15.94 -10.06 -12.43
C PHE A 320 15.05 -9.98 -11.19
N LYS A 321 15.64 -10.11 -10.03
CA LYS A 321 15.01 -9.75 -8.76
C LYS A 321 16.03 -9.03 -7.88
N THR A 322 15.57 -7.95 -7.24
CA THR A 322 16.42 -7.12 -6.38
C THR A 322 15.68 -6.65 -5.14
N ALA A 323 16.41 -6.52 -4.04
CA ALA A 323 15.90 -5.99 -2.79
C ALA A 323 16.75 -4.79 -2.38
N ILE A 324 16.09 -3.66 -2.11
CA ILE A 324 16.73 -2.39 -1.78
C ILE A 324 16.34 -2.01 -0.36
N TYR A 325 17.34 -1.92 0.51
CA TYR A 325 17.16 -1.49 1.88
C TYR A 325 17.62 -0.04 2.02
N MET A 326 16.69 0.84 2.35
CA MET A 326 16.95 2.27 2.41
C MET A 326 17.11 2.72 3.86
N TYR A 327 18.32 3.17 4.19
CA TYR A 327 18.62 3.69 5.51
C TYR A 327 17.83 4.97 5.79
N ARG A 328 17.19 5.03 6.97
CA ARG A 328 16.40 6.14 7.47
C ARG A 328 15.09 6.41 6.71
N ALA A 329 14.73 5.59 5.73
CA ALA A 329 13.41 5.64 5.10
C ALA A 329 12.35 5.02 6.01
N ASN A 330 11.14 5.58 6.02
CA ASN A 330 9.99 5.05 6.75
C ASN A 330 8.93 4.47 5.81
N HIS A 331 7.80 4.03 6.38
CA HIS A 331 6.69 3.45 5.62
C HIS A 331 5.97 4.50 4.77
N GLY A 332 5.56 5.61 5.39
CA GLY A 332 4.59 6.53 4.80
C GLY A 332 5.13 7.48 3.74
N GLN A 333 6.41 7.89 3.83
CA GLN A 333 6.97 8.97 2.99
C GLN A 333 7.02 8.66 1.48
N TRP A 334 6.82 7.41 1.07
CA TRP A 334 6.65 7.04 -0.33
C TRP A 334 5.36 7.59 -0.95
N ASN A 335 4.37 7.89 -0.12
CA ASN A 335 3.11 8.50 -0.51
C ASN A 335 3.05 9.92 0.05
N THR A 336 2.84 10.93 -0.79
CA THR A 336 2.84 12.33 -0.36
C THR A 336 1.70 12.67 0.60
N GLY A 337 0.62 11.89 0.61
CA GLY A 337 -0.54 12.07 1.50
C GLY A 337 -0.38 11.40 2.87
N TRP A 338 0.48 10.38 3.01
CA TRP A 338 0.61 9.63 4.27
C TRP A 338 1.57 10.29 5.28
N GLY A 339 2.56 11.04 4.78
CA GLY A 339 3.49 11.78 5.61
C GLY A 339 4.53 10.91 6.33
N ASN A 340 5.11 11.45 7.40
CA ASN A 340 6.25 10.86 8.11
C ASN A 340 5.88 10.10 9.39
N LYS A 341 4.58 10.00 9.73
CA LYS A 341 4.09 9.30 10.93
C LYS A 341 3.45 7.99 10.51
N ASP A 342 4.22 6.93 10.64
CA ASP A 342 3.71 5.59 10.48
C ASP A 342 2.70 5.25 11.58
N SER A 343 1.68 4.49 11.27
CA SER A 343 0.56 4.18 12.17
C SER A 343 0.65 2.81 12.82
N GLY A 344 1.65 2.01 12.45
CA GLY A 344 1.84 0.64 12.92
C GLY A 344 2.45 0.51 14.32
N PRO A 345 2.88 -0.72 14.70
CA PRO A 345 3.33 -1.03 16.06
C PRO A 345 4.53 -0.23 16.53
N ARG A 346 5.39 0.20 15.60
CA ARG A 346 6.56 1.05 15.89
C ARG A 346 6.38 2.45 15.33
N SER A 347 5.23 3.04 15.64
CA SER A 347 4.90 4.41 15.23
C SER A 347 5.95 5.43 15.73
N GLY A 348 5.88 6.66 15.21
CA GLY A 348 6.77 7.75 15.57
C GLY A 348 6.88 8.12 17.06
N ARG A 349 6.11 7.46 17.94
CA ARG A 349 6.29 7.55 19.40
C ARG A 349 7.50 6.77 19.90
N ILE A 350 7.93 5.73 19.16
CA ILE A 350 9.06 4.85 19.52
C ILE A 350 10.26 5.17 18.67
N LEU A 351 10.07 5.52 17.40
CA LEU A 351 11.15 5.92 16.50
C LEU A 351 11.43 7.42 16.62
N ASP A 352 12.70 7.78 16.63
CA ASP A 352 13.10 9.18 16.53
C ASP A 352 12.86 9.70 15.11
N LEU A 353 11.78 10.47 14.94
CA LEU A 353 11.39 11.05 13.65
C LEU A 353 12.47 11.99 13.09
N ARG A 354 13.38 12.52 13.93
CA ARG A 354 14.54 13.30 13.48
C ARG A 354 15.60 12.44 12.79
N GLY A 355 15.57 11.13 13.05
CA GLY A 355 16.40 10.16 12.36
C GLY A 355 15.91 9.83 10.95
N LEU A 356 14.72 10.24 10.54
CA LEU A 356 14.22 9.99 9.18
C LEU A 356 15.00 10.81 8.14
N ILE A 357 15.16 10.23 6.97
CA ILE A 357 15.58 10.97 5.78
C ILE A 357 14.50 11.96 5.38
N ASP A 358 14.89 13.05 4.73
CA ASP A 358 13.92 14.00 4.18
C ASP A 358 12.92 13.28 3.25
N PRO A 359 11.62 13.60 3.32
CA PRO A 359 10.61 12.97 2.46
C PRO A 359 10.89 13.12 0.96
N GLU A 360 11.47 14.23 0.54
CA GLU A 360 11.84 14.46 -0.86
C GLU A 360 12.98 13.55 -1.28
N ASP A 361 14.00 13.40 -0.43
CA ASP A 361 15.13 12.49 -0.69
C ASP A 361 14.67 11.02 -0.76
N GLN A 362 13.74 10.61 0.12
CA GLN A 362 13.16 9.28 0.06
C GLN A 362 12.43 9.05 -1.27
N ARG A 363 11.62 10.00 -1.72
CA ARG A 363 10.93 9.93 -3.00
C ARG A 363 11.88 10.03 -4.19
N GLU A 364 12.95 10.81 -4.08
CA GLU A 364 13.98 10.88 -5.13
C GLU A 364 14.67 9.53 -5.33
N MET A 365 15.03 8.82 -4.24
CA MET A 365 15.53 7.44 -4.33
C MET A 365 14.49 6.53 -5.00
N GLY A 366 13.21 6.64 -4.64
CA GLY A 366 12.14 5.90 -5.29
C GLY A 366 12.07 6.18 -6.80
N LYS A 367 12.16 7.44 -7.20
CA LYS A 367 12.20 7.84 -8.62
C LYS A 367 13.38 7.21 -9.36
N ILE A 368 14.59 7.26 -8.77
CA ILE A 368 15.80 6.70 -9.37
C ILE A 368 15.60 5.22 -9.69
N TYR A 369 15.20 4.42 -8.73
CA TYR A 369 15.10 2.97 -8.90
C TYR A 369 13.89 2.53 -9.73
N VAL A 370 12.76 3.22 -9.61
CA VAL A 370 11.55 2.88 -10.38
C VAL A 370 11.70 3.23 -11.85
N SER A 371 12.51 4.24 -12.20
CA SER A 371 12.65 4.71 -13.57
C SER A 371 13.94 4.25 -14.27
N ALA A 372 14.83 3.56 -13.57
CA ALA A 372 16.02 2.95 -14.13
C ALA A 372 15.71 1.62 -14.82
#